data_3d2056a9bafd6e64f5d447bbf4795063
#
_entry.id   3d2056a9bafd6e64f5d447bbf4795063
#
_cell.length_a   1.000
_cell.length_b   1.000
_cell.length_c   1.000
_cell.angle_alpha   90.00
_cell.angle_beta   90.00
_cell.angle_gamma   90.00
#
_symmetry.space_group_name_H-M   'P 1'
#
loop_
_entity.id
_entity.type
_entity.pdbx_description
1 polymer ?
#
loop_
_entity_poly.entity_id
_entity_poly.type
_entity_poly.pdbx_seq_one_letter_code
_entity_poly.pdbx_strand_id
1 'polypeptide(L)'
;NEKGRVDSGEEYLSVWDGMTGKEIARVDWPERNDRYGNLVRQNRNQIGMAYLDGKTPYILACRGTYKLMTVDAWQLKDNKLERAWRWDGDEENPVVRSMGSHNMVCGDVDGDGKDEILLGSCMLDDNGTLLWSTGLGHPDKIYLTDIDPDRPGMEVFLCLEPWHENGRGVCVVDARTGQPVWNIGHKTFHVGDGMVADFDPVHKGLECFASEDRKGGSTDKYLLSADGKPLGKNEEVPSCRNWAWWDGDLLRETFKGDDNRWGASSSSNGRSLSIVKWKGETLTQDIEGDILMIADLYGDWREEIITALPGEIRIYTTNLPAKDRRTTLMQDGIYRSYVAHRSMGYPQAPVPSYYLGE
;
A
#
# COMPACT_ATOMS: atom_id res chain seq x y z
N ASN A 1 -4.25 -28.19 1.43
CA ASN A 1 -3.32 -29.31 1.21
C ASN A 1 -2.34 -29.43 2.40
N GLU A 2 -1.45 -30.42 2.38
CA GLU A 2 -0.49 -30.70 3.46
C GLU A 2 0.44 -29.51 3.83
N LYS A 3 0.58 -28.53 2.95
CA LYS A 3 1.36 -27.30 3.17
C LYS A 3 0.49 -26.14 3.68
N GLY A 4 -0.74 -26.40 4.09
CA GLY A 4 -1.68 -25.38 4.54
C GLY A 4 -2.17 -24.43 3.44
N ARG A 5 -2.01 -24.77 2.16
CA ARG A 5 -2.45 -23.95 1.03
C ARG A 5 -3.81 -24.38 0.55
N VAL A 6 -4.63 -23.39 0.18
CA VAL A 6 -5.93 -23.62 -0.45
C VAL A 6 -5.68 -24.02 -1.92
N ASP A 7 -6.11 -25.21 -2.32
CA ASP A 7 -5.96 -25.76 -3.68
C ASP A 7 -7.29 -26.06 -4.38
N SER A 8 -8.38 -26.04 -3.64
CA SER A 8 -9.71 -26.27 -4.16
C SER A 8 -10.76 -25.66 -3.23
N GLY A 9 -12.00 -25.65 -3.65
CA GLY A 9 -13.15 -25.13 -2.92
C GLY A 9 -13.66 -23.81 -3.51
N GLU A 10 -14.84 -23.45 -3.09
CA GLU A 10 -15.53 -22.25 -3.50
C GLU A 10 -14.93 -21.02 -2.81
N GLU A 11 -14.89 -19.90 -3.52
CA GLU A 11 -14.43 -18.61 -3.02
C GLU A 11 -15.48 -17.55 -3.31
N TYR A 12 -15.78 -16.72 -2.34
CA TYR A 12 -16.86 -15.75 -2.43
C TYR A 12 -16.40 -14.34 -2.07
N LEU A 13 -17.04 -13.37 -2.71
CA LEU A 13 -17.14 -12.00 -2.24
C LEU A 13 -18.47 -11.87 -1.50
N SER A 14 -18.42 -11.56 -0.20
CA SER A 14 -19.61 -11.39 0.64
C SER A 14 -19.66 -10.01 1.24
N VAL A 15 -20.86 -9.42 1.28
CA VAL A 15 -21.15 -8.17 2.00
C VAL A 15 -21.94 -8.51 3.26
N TRP A 16 -21.50 -7.97 4.39
CA TRP A 16 -22.08 -8.21 5.69
C TRP A 16 -22.59 -6.90 6.30
N ASP A 17 -23.74 -6.97 6.96
CA ASP A 17 -24.25 -5.84 7.73
C ASP A 17 -23.37 -5.60 8.95
N GLY A 18 -22.80 -4.38 9.04
CA GLY A 18 -21.83 -4.03 10.06
C GLY A 18 -22.38 -3.99 11.49
N MET A 19 -23.70 -3.88 11.66
CA MET A 19 -24.35 -3.85 12.98
C MET A 19 -24.75 -5.23 13.46
N THR A 20 -25.16 -6.09 12.56
CA THR A 20 -25.73 -7.39 12.92
C THR A 20 -24.84 -8.57 12.59
N GLY A 21 -23.82 -8.38 11.75
CA GLY A 21 -22.97 -9.46 11.24
C GLY A 21 -23.68 -10.43 10.31
N LYS A 22 -24.84 -10.07 9.76
CA LYS A 22 -25.57 -10.90 8.81
C LYS A 22 -25.09 -10.65 7.40
N GLU A 23 -24.95 -11.73 6.62
CA GLU A 23 -24.66 -11.62 5.20
C GLU A 23 -25.84 -10.96 4.47
N ILE A 24 -25.54 -9.93 3.68
CA ILE A 24 -26.50 -9.16 2.86
C ILE A 24 -26.51 -9.69 1.44
N ALA A 25 -25.33 -9.89 0.86
CA ALA A 25 -25.16 -10.31 -0.53
C ALA A 25 -23.89 -11.14 -0.69
N ARG A 26 -23.88 -11.99 -1.72
CA ARG A 26 -22.73 -12.83 -2.07
C ARG A 26 -22.68 -13.06 -3.56
N VAL A 27 -21.45 -13.09 -4.11
CA VAL A 27 -21.13 -13.52 -5.47
C VAL A 27 -19.86 -14.35 -5.45
N ASP A 28 -19.63 -15.10 -6.53
CA ASP A 28 -18.39 -15.85 -6.68
C ASP A 28 -17.20 -14.90 -6.89
N TRP A 29 -16.08 -15.23 -6.25
CA TRP A 29 -14.79 -14.60 -6.51
C TRP A 29 -14.29 -14.97 -7.91
N PRO A 30 -13.47 -14.12 -8.61
CA PRO A 30 -12.88 -14.49 -9.89
C PRO A 30 -12.26 -15.90 -9.87
N GLU A 31 -12.66 -16.76 -10.82
CA GLU A 31 -12.35 -18.19 -10.83
C GLU A 31 -10.83 -18.44 -10.94
N ARG A 32 -10.33 -19.46 -10.22
CA ARG A 32 -8.97 -19.96 -10.34
C ARG A 32 -8.77 -20.68 -11.67
N ASN A 33 -7.67 -20.39 -12.34
CA ASN A 33 -7.26 -21.13 -13.54
C ASN A 33 -5.75 -21.01 -13.79
N ASP A 34 -5.22 -21.80 -14.72
CA ASP A 34 -3.79 -21.88 -15.00
C ASP A 34 -3.19 -20.61 -15.64
N ARG A 35 -4.00 -19.70 -16.15
CA ARG A 35 -3.55 -18.40 -16.68
C ARG A 35 -2.84 -17.56 -15.61
N TYR A 36 -3.25 -17.68 -14.33
CA TYR A 36 -2.59 -17.03 -13.19
C TYR A 36 -1.27 -17.65 -12.79
N GLY A 37 -0.97 -18.87 -13.27
CA GLY A 37 0.23 -19.63 -12.96
C GLY A 37 0.00 -20.78 -11.99
N ASN A 38 1.00 -21.08 -11.15
CA ASN A 38 0.88 -22.16 -10.18
C ASN A 38 -0.08 -21.81 -9.02
N LEU A 39 -0.41 -22.81 -8.19
CA LEU A 39 -1.34 -22.70 -7.09
C LEU A 39 -1.11 -21.48 -6.18
N VAL A 40 0.15 -21.18 -5.84
CA VAL A 40 0.46 -20.02 -4.98
C VAL A 40 0.06 -18.71 -5.64
N ARG A 41 0.23 -18.62 -6.96
CA ARG A 41 -0.08 -17.43 -7.75
C ARG A 41 -1.58 -17.29 -8.02
N GLN A 42 -2.29 -18.42 -8.17
CA GLN A 42 -3.75 -18.46 -8.27
C GLN A 42 -4.46 -17.96 -6.98
N ASN A 43 -3.78 -18.03 -5.83
CA ASN A 43 -4.29 -17.58 -4.54
C ASN A 43 -3.81 -16.16 -4.15
N ARG A 44 -3.33 -15.36 -5.10
CA ARG A 44 -3.05 -13.94 -4.89
C ARG A 44 -4.33 -13.14 -5.16
N ASN A 45 -5.09 -12.95 -4.10
CA ASN A 45 -6.34 -12.19 -4.09
C ASN A 45 -6.14 -10.84 -3.43
N GLN A 46 -6.83 -9.83 -3.94
CA GLN A 46 -6.86 -8.51 -3.33
C GLN A 46 -8.30 -8.00 -3.37
N ILE A 47 -8.69 -7.27 -2.34
CA ILE A 47 -9.95 -6.56 -2.26
C ILE A 47 -9.68 -5.07 -2.12
N GLY A 48 -10.41 -4.25 -2.84
CA GLY A 48 -10.30 -2.79 -2.76
C GLY A 48 -11.67 -2.15 -2.72
N MET A 49 -11.67 -0.85 -2.50
CA MET A 49 -12.84 0.00 -2.58
C MET A 49 -12.49 1.25 -3.39
N ALA A 50 -13.35 1.62 -4.33
CA ALA A 50 -13.19 2.80 -5.17
C ALA A 50 -14.52 3.50 -5.41
N TYR A 51 -14.48 4.81 -5.61
CA TYR A 51 -15.64 5.61 -6.01
C TYR A 51 -15.62 5.84 -7.52
N LEU A 52 -15.93 4.78 -8.30
CA LEU A 52 -15.84 4.76 -9.75
C LEU A 52 -16.85 5.69 -10.48
N ASP A 53 -17.85 6.18 -9.77
CA ASP A 53 -18.81 7.18 -10.24
C ASP A 53 -18.70 8.51 -9.47
N GLY A 54 -17.66 8.64 -8.64
CA GLY A 54 -17.44 9.79 -7.75
C GLY A 54 -18.40 9.92 -6.59
N LYS A 55 -19.30 8.95 -6.36
CA LYS A 55 -20.37 9.06 -5.35
C LYS A 55 -20.60 7.79 -4.56
N THR A 56 -20.58 6.64 -5.22
CA THR A 56 -20.96 5.35 -4.65
C THR A 56 -19.72 4.47 -4.48
N PRO A 57 -19.54 3.79 -3.34
CA PRO A 57 -18.44 2.85 -3.19
C PRO A 57 -18.69 1.60 -4.04
N TYR A 58 -17.68 1.22 -4.81
CA TYR A 58 -17.60 -0.06 -5.51
C TYR A 58 -16.62 -0.96 -4.78
N ILE A 59 -16.89 -2.27 -4.81
CA ILE A 59 -15.99 -3.29 -4.26
C ILE A 59 -15.21 -3.89 -5.42
N LEU A 60 -13.90 -3.91 -5.32
CA LEU A 60 -13.00 -4.45 -6.32
C LEU A 60 -12.52 -5.83 -5.87
N ALA A 61 -12.81 -6.86 -6.64
CA ALA A 61 -12.33 -8.22 -6.42
C ALA A 61 -11.24 -8.54 -7.45
N CYS A 62 -9.98 -8.57 -6.99
CA CYS A 62 -8.83 -8.80 -7.85
C CYS A 62 -8.23 -10.19 -7.60
N ARG A 63 -7.87 -10.87 -8.67
CA ARG A 63 -7.06 -12.09 -8.64
C ARG A 63 -5.84 -11.96 -9.53
N GLY A 64 -4.71 -12.42 -9.01
CA GLY A 64 -3.45 -12.49 -9.74
C GLY A 64 -2.55 -11.28 -9.49
N THR A 65 -1.24 -11.49 -9.74
CA THR A 65 -0.18 -10.51 -9.49
C THR A 65 0.99 -10.71 -10.45
N TYR A 66 1.50 -11.96 -10.51
CA TYR A 66 2.75 -12.29 -11.21
C TYR A 66 2.60 -12.70 -12.68
N LYS A 67 1.38 -12.96 -13.14
CA LYS A 67 1.05 -13.31 -14.52
C LYS A 67 -0.22 -12.57 -14.91
N LEU A 68 -1.29 -13.31 -15.25
CA LEU A 68 -2.60 -12.72 -15.43
C LEU A 68 -3.01 -11.95 -14.17
N MET A 69 -3.68 -10.84 -14.38
CA MET A 69 -4.43 -10.09 -13.37
C MET A 69 -5.84 -9.86 -13.91
N THR A 70 -6.82 -9.99 -13.04
CA THR A 70 -8.22 -9.64 -13.33
C THR A 70 -8.78 -8.80 -12.20
N VAL A 71 -9.68 -7.89 -12.54
CA VAL A 71 -10.42 -7.08 -11.57
C VAL A 71 -11.89 -7.09 -11.94
N ASP A 72 -12.74 -7.47 -11.00
CA ASP A 72 -14.18 -7.31 -11.09
C ASP A 72 -14.62 -6.16 -10.19
N ALA A 73 -15.31 -5.16 -10.74
CA ALA A 73 -15.91 -4.08 -9.98
C ALA A 73 -17.40 -4.38 -9.70
N TRP A 74 -17.76 -4.35 -8.43
CA TRP A 74 -19.09 -4.68 -7.95
C TRP A 74 -19.74 -3.53 -7.19
N GLN A 75 -21.01 -3.29 -7.42
CA GLN A 75 -21.80 -2.32 -6.69
C GLN A 75 -22.90 -3.05 -5.89
N LEU A 76 -23.09 -2.66 -4.63
CA LEU A 76 -24.23 -3.16 -3.82
C LEU A 76 -25.46 -2.28 -4.10
N LYS A 77 -26.50 -2.88 -4.72
CA LYS A 77 -27.78 -2.24 -5.00
C LYS A 77 -28.91 -3.14 -4.48
N ASP A 78 -29.82 -2.59 -3.70
CA ASP A 78 -30.98 -3.33 -3.18
C ASP A 78 -30.63 -4.70 -2.59
N ASN A 79 -29.53 -4.74 -1.80
CA ASN A 79 -28.98 -5.95 -1.19
C ASN A 79 -28.52 -7.02 -2.22
N LYS A 80 -28.12 -6.61 -3.42
CA LYS A 80 -27.54 -7.47 -4.45
C LYS A 80 -26.24 -6.88 -4.94
N LEU A 81 -25.27 -7.73 -5.24
CA LEU A 81 -24.04 -7.33 -5.91
C LEU A 81 -24.26 -7.38 -7.43
N GLU A 82 -24.13 -6.22 -8.07
CA GLU A 82 -24.18 -6.09 -9.53
C GLU A 82 -22.76 -5.76 -10.04
N ARG A 83 -22.26 -6.56 -11.00
CA ARG A 83 -20.97 -6.31 -11.61
C ARG A 83 -21.07 -5.16 -12.60
N ALA A 84 -20.34 -4.07 -12.34
CA ALA A 84 -20.27 -2.92 -13.22
C ALA A 84 -19.42 -3.25 -14.46
N TRP A 85 -18.23 -3.80 -14.25
CA TRP A 85 -17.32 -4.22 -15.30
C TRP A 85 -16.35 -5.31 -14.81
N ARG A 86 -15.65 -5.93 -15.74
CA ARG A 86 -14.51 -6.82 -15.52
C ARG A 86 -13.37 -6.41 -16.41
N TRP A 87 -12.19 -6.29 -15.86
CA TRP A 87 -10.94 -6.16 -16.57
C TRP A 87 -10.15 -7.46 -16.54
N ASP A 88 -9.55 -7.82 -17.69
CA ASP A 88 -8.68 -9.00 -17.84
C ASP A 88 -7.41 -8.57 -18.61
N GLY A 89 -6.25 -8.65 -17.96
CA GLY A 89 -5.00 -8.18 -18.54
C GLY A 89 -4.54 -8.94 -19.81
N ASP A 90 -5.09 -10.13 -20.08
CA ASP A 90 -4.82 -10.86 -21.32
C ASP A 90 -5.63 -10.32 -22.51
N GLU A 91 -6.70 -9.57 -22.24
CA GLU A 91 -7.53 -8.94 -23.28
C GLU A 91 -6.99 -7.58 -23.73
N GLU A 92 -5.96 -7.06 -23.05
CA GLU A 92 -5.29 -5.81 -23.42
C GLU A 92 -4.39 -5.97 -24.66
N ASN A 93 -4.15 -4.87 -25.37
CA ASN A 93 -3.22 -4.83 -26.50
C ASN A 93 -2.27 -3.62 -26.40
N PRO A 94 -1.00 -3.82 -25.97
CA PRO A 94 -0.35 -5.12 -25.68
C PRO A 94 -0.87 -5.77 -24.40
N VAL A 95 -0.77 -7.09 -24.31
CA VAL A 95 -1.15 -7.87 -23.13
C VAL A 95 -0.44 -7.35 -21.87
N VAL A 96 -1.18 -7.16 -20.79
CA VAL A 96 -0.67 -6.67 -19.49
C VAL A 96 -0.56 -7.83 -18.50
N ARG A 97 0.66 -8.30 -18.29
CA ARG A 97 0.98 -9.37 -17.34
C ARG A 97 2.13 -8.98 -16.45
N SER A 98 2.18 -9.54 -15.25
CA SER A 98 3.29 -9.40 -14.30
C SER A 98 3.51 -7.95 -13.81
N MET A 99 2.51 -7.08 -13.93
CA MET A 99 2.57 -5.69 -13.49
C MET A 99 1.93 -5.48 -12.11
N GLY A 100 1.25 -6.49 -11.55
CA GLY A 100 0.55 -6.36 -10.28
C GLY A 100 1.50 -6.28 -9.09
N SER A 101 1.07 -5.59 -8.03
CA SER A 101 1.70 -5.56 -6.72
C SER A 101 1.02 -6.53 -5.75
N HIS A 102 1.50 -6.57 -4.51
CA HIS A 102 0.80 -7.19 -3.37
C HIS A 102 -0.22 -6.25 -2.73
N ASN A 103 -0.30 -5.03 -3.19
CA ASN A 103 -1.22 -3.99 -2.73
C ASN A 103 -1.99 -3.40 -3.91
N MET A 104 -3.14 -2.82 -3.59
CA MET A 104 -3.99 -2.05 -4.51
C MET A 104 -4.28 -0.71 -3.84
N VAL A 105 -4.23 0.38 -4.59
CA VAL A 105 -4.58 1.71 -4.09
C VAL A 105 -5.54 2.34 -5.08
N CYS A 106 -6.62 2.94 -4.57
CA CYS A 106 -7.61 3.64 -5.39
C CYS A 106 -7.65 5.12 -5.01
N GLY A 107 -7.74 5.97 -6.01
CA GLY A 107 -7.86 7.41 -5.81
C GLY A 107 -7.92 8.18 -7.12
N ASP A 108 -8.53 9.36 -7.10
CA ASP A 108 -8.67 10.28 -8.23
C ASP A 108 -7.30 10.90 -8.57
N VAL A 109 -6.66 10.40 -9.64
CA VAL A 109 -5.32 10.88 -10.04
C VAL A 109 -5.37 11.89 -11.19
N ASP A 110 -6.50 12.01 -11.89
CA ASP A 110 -6.63 12.91 -13.04
C ASP A 110 -7.54 14.11 -12.79
N GLY A 111 -8.23 14.14 -11.64
CA GLY A 111 -9.06 15.26 -11.18
C GLY A 111 -10.48 15.26 -11.76
N ASP A 112 -10.98 14.12 -12.24
CA ASP A 112 -12.34 13.99 -12.79
C ASP A 112 -13.39 13.69 -11.70
N GLY A 113 -12.94 13.45 -10.46
CA GLY A 113 -13.77 13.17 -9.29
C GLY A 113 -14.12 11.71 -9.11
N LYS A 114 -13.50 10.80 -9.86
CA LYS A 114 -13.65 9.35 -9.74
C LYS A 114 -12.29 8.70 -9.47
N ASP A 115 -12.31 7.52 -8.87
CA ASP A 115 -11.07 6.85 -8.48
C ASP A 115 -10.52 5.96 -9.60
N GLU A 116 -9.23 6.11 -9.91
CA GLU A 116 -8.41 5.17 -10.64
C GLU A 116 -7.91 4.06 -9.73
N ILE A 117 -7.47 2.96 -10.32
CA ILE A 117 -7.07 1.75 -9.60
C ILE A 117 -5.61 1.42 -9.91
N LEU A 118 -4.72 1.72 -8.98
CA LEU A 118 -3.31 1.33 -9.04
C LEU A 118 -3.17 -0.13 -8.62
N LEU A 119 -2.82 -1.00 -9.58
CA LEU A 119 -2.60 -2.43 -9.35
C LEU A 119 -1.14 -2.79 -9.06
N GLY A 120 -0.23 -1.91 -9.43
CA GLY A 120 1.21 -2.13 -9.33
C GLY A 120 1.98 -1.18 -10.24
N SER A 121 2.72 -1.70 -11.23
CA SER A 121 3.33 -0.90 -12.28
C SER A 121 2.38 -0.66 -13.48
N CYS A 122 1.08 -0.72 -13.21
CA CYS A 122 0.00 -0.35 -14.13
C CYS A 122 -1.20 0.19 -13.35
N MET A 123 -2.03 0.97 -14.01
CA MET A 123 -3.22 1.63 -13.46
C MET A 123 -4.40 1.47 -14.41
N LEU A 124 -5.57 1.24 -13.85
CA LEU A 124 -6.84 1.24 -14.58
C LEU A 124 -7.58 2.54 -14.30
N ASP A 125 -8.32 3.00 -15.31
CA ASP A 125 -9.28 4.08 -15.25
C ASP A 125 -10.58 3.63 -14.53
N ASP A 126 -11.40 4.54 -14.04
CA ASP A 126 -12.67 4.34 -13.34
C ASP A 126 -13.62 3.38 -14.08
N ASN A 127 -13.59 3.44 -15.40
CA ASN A 127 -14.43 2.64 -16.32
C ASN A 127 -13.89 1.22 -16.57
N GLY A 128 -12.75 0.84 -15.95
CA GLY A 128 -12.12 -0.46 -16.11
C GLY A 128 -11.25 -0.62 -17.34
N THR A 129 -10.88 0.47 -18.04
CA THR A 129 -9.89 0.43 -19.12
C THR A 129 -8.48 0.64 -18.58
N LEU A 130 -7.47 0.17 -19.31
CA LEU A 130 -6.07 0.41 -18.94
C LEU A 130 -5.72 1.89 -19.17
N LEU A 131 -5.38 2.61 -18.10
CA LEU A 131 -4.90 3.99 -18.20
C LEU A 131 -3.45 4.03 -18.66
N TRP A 132 -2.58 3.29 -17.97
CA TRP A 132 -1.18 3.12 -18.35
C TRP A 132 -0.55 1.85 -17.78
N SER A 133 0.55 1.42 -18.41
CA SER A 133 1.45 0.38 -17.91
C SER A 133 2.90 0.78 -18.18
N THR A 134 3.75 0.71 -17.15
CA THR A 134 5.18 1.05 -17.29
C THR A 134 5.98 -0.02 -17.99
N GLY A 135 5.50 -1.27 -18.03
CA GLY A 135 6.24 -2.42 -18.52
C GLY A 135 7.41 -2.86 -17.62
N LEU A 136 7.54 -2.32 -16.40
CA LEU A 136 8.69 -2.57 -15.52
C LEU A 136 8.60 -3.88 -14.73
N GLY A 137 7.43 -4.52 -14.69
CA GLY A 137 7.22 -5.77 -13.97
C GLY A 137 6.63 -5.56 -12.58
N HIS A 138 6.63 -6.62 -11.79
CA HIS A 138 6.00 -6.72 -10.49
C HIS A 138 6.70 -5.88 -9.40
N PRO A 139 6.03 -4.91 -8.79
CA PRO A 139 6.54 -4.23 -7.59
C PRO A 139 6.09 -4.94 -6.31
N ASP A 140 7.01 -5.15 -5.37
CA ASP A 140 6.68 -5.61 -4.01
C ASP A 140 6.02 -4.50 -3.18
N LYS A 141 6.37 -3.25 -3.43
CA LYS A 141 5.80 -2.07 -2.76
C LYS A 141 5.40 -1.00 -3.76
N ILE A 142 4.26 -0.37 -3.50
CA ILE A 142 3.73 0.75 -4.26
C ILE A 142 3.20 1.81 -3.31
N TYR A 143 3.44 3.07 -3.59
CA TYR A 143 2.82 4.19 -2.88
C TYR A 143 2.31 5.21 -3.89
N LEU A 144 1.04 5.60 -3.73
CA LEU A 144 0.37 6.67 -4.47
C LEU A 144 0.11 7.83 -3.50
N THR A 145 0.73 8.98 -3.74
CA THR A 145 0.61 10.18 -2.91
C THR A 145 1.28 11.36 -3.60
N ASP A 146 1.10 12.57 -3.07
CA ASP A 146 1.89 13.76 -3.44
C ASP A 146 3.28 13.65 -2.76
N ILE A 147 4.25 13.10 -3.50
CA ILE A 147 5.63 12.88 -3.02
C ILE A 147 6.42 14.18 -3.09
N ASP A 148 6.35 14.87 -4.22
CA ASP A 148 7.07 16.13 -4.47
C ASP A 148 6.08 17.29 -4.60
N PRO A 149 5.80 18.03 -3.53
CA PRO A 149 4.80 19.10 -3.51
C PRO A 149 5.19 20.33 -4.39
N ASP A 150 6.37 20.31 -5.01
CA ASP A 150 6.76 21.30 -6.03
C ASP A 150 6.35 20.88 -7.44
N ARG A 151 5.81 19.66 -7.60
CA ARG A 151 5.21 19.15 -8.83
C ARG A 151 3.68 19.15 -8.72
N PRO A 152 2.95 19.44 -9.80
CA PRO A 152 1.49 19.32 -9.78
C PRO A 152 1.04 17.86 -9.88
N GLY A 153 0.09 17.45 -9.04
CA GLY A 153 -0.49 16.11 -9.04
C GLY A 153 0.21 15.17 -8.07
N MET A 154 -0.07 13.90 -8.21
CA MET A 154 0.50 12.84 -7.37
C MET A 154 1.50 12.00 -8.15
N GLU A 155 2.33 11.29 -7.42
CA GLU A 155 3.29 10.34 -7.95
C GLU A 155 3.03 8.92 -7.43
N VAL A 156 3.59 7.96 -8.16
CA VAL A 156 3.65 6.56 -7.72
C VAL A 156 5.11 6.18 -7.49
N PHE A 157 5.45 5.82 -6.25
CA PHE A 157 6.73 5.22 -5.90
C PHE A 157 6.66 3.71 -6.08
N LEU A 158 7.66 3.13 -6.76
CA LEU A 158 7.74 1.71 -7.10
C LEU A 158 9.03 1.07 -6.60
N CYS A 159 8.90 -0.05 -5.89
CA CYS A 159 9.99 -0.96 -5.53
C CYS A 159 9.80 -2.28 -6.26
N LEU A 160 10.62 -2.56 -7.28
CA LEU A 160 10.41 -3.63 -8.24
C LEU A 160 11.20 -4.90 -7.90
N GLU A 161 10.53 -6.06 -7.92
CA GLU A 161 11.15 -7.37 -7.73
C GLU A 161 12.10 -7.77 -8.89
N PRO A 162 11.76 -7.53 -10.17
CA PRO A 162 12.67 -7.84 -11.26
C PRO A 162 13.96 -7.01 -11.23
N TRP A 163 15.05 -7.61 -11.71
CA TRP A 163 16.32 -6.92 -11.86
C TRP A 163 16.25 -5.85 -12.93
N HIS A 164 16.82 -4.69 -12.65
CA HIS A 164 16.89 -3.57 -13.57
C HIS A 164 18.32 -3.04 -13.69
N GLU A 165 18.89 -3.11 -14.89
CA GLU A 165 20.28 -2.69 -15.14
C GLU A 165 20.47 -1.18 -15.08
N ASN A 166 19.43 -0.40 -15.27
CA ASN A 166 19.44 1.05 -15.41
C ASN A 166 18.68 1.81 -14.29
N GLY A 167 18.57 1.20 -13.12
CA GLY A 167 18.06 1.86 -11.91
C GLY A 167 16.54 1.94 -11.77
N ARG A 168 15.80 1.39 -12.71
CA ARG A 168 14.33 1.46 -12.68
C ARG A 168 13.67 0.60 -11.60
N GLY A 169 14.44 -0.24 -10.89
CA GLY A 169 13.93 -1.05 -9.78
C GLY A 169 13.51 -0.23 -8.55
N VAL A 170 14.02 1.01 -8.43
CA VAL A 170 13.54 2.03 -7.49
C VAL A 170 13.28 3.29 -8.29
N CYS A 171 12.02 3.65 -8.44
CA CYS A 171 11.64 4.80 -9.26
C CYS A 171 10.34 5.45 -8.81
N VAL A 172 10.16 6.68 -9.23
CA VAL A 172 8.90 7.43 -9.15
C VAL A 172 8.39 7.70 -10.55
N VAL A 173 7.11 7.50 -10.75
CA VAL A 173 6.39 7.85 -11.97
C VAL A 173 5.24 8.81 -11.66
N ASP A 174 4.88 9.62 -12.62
CA ASP A 174 3.70 10.49 -12.57
C ASP A 174 2.44 9.62 -12.50
N ALA A 175 1.57 9.86 -11.51
CA ALA A 175 0.42 8.99 -11.26
C ALA A 175 -0.61 9.00 -12.39
N ARG A 176 -0.82 10.15 -13.04
CA ARG A 176 -1.80 10.31 -14.11
C ARG A 176 -1.38 9.63 -15.42
N THR A 177 -0.06 9.59 -15.69
CA THR A 177 0.46 9.23 -17.03
C THR A 177 1.36 8.00 -17.03
N GLY A 178 1.85 7.55 -15.86
CA GLY A 178 2.86 6.49 -15.75
C GLY A 178 4.24 6.88 -16.29
N GLN A 179 4.46 8.15 -16.65
CA GLN A 179 5.74 8.62 -17.17
C GLN A 179 6.78 8.72 -16.07
N PRO A 180 8.06 8.36 -16.35
CA PRO A 180 9.11 8.45 -15.37
C PRO A 180 9.34 9.88 -14.86
N VAL A 181 9.40 10.06 -13.54
CA VAL A 181 9.85 11.30 -12.88
C VAL A 181 11.33 11.18 -12.56
N TRP A 182 11.71 10.14 -11.80
CA TRP A 182 13.10 9.82 -11.52
C TRP A 182 13.32 8.33 -11.23
N ASN A 183 14.57 7.89 -11.24
CA ASN A 183 15.02 6.58 -10.78
C ASN A 183 16.46 6.68 -10.24
N ILE A 184 16.94 5.66 -9.53
CA ILE A 184 18.26 5.71 -8.87
C ILE A 184 19.47 5.57 -9.80
N GLY A 185 19.28 5.33 -11.09
CA GLY A 185 20.33 5.43 -12.12
C GLY A 185 21.37 4.32 -12.15
N HIS A 186 21.31 3.32 -11.27
CA HIS A 186 22.24 2.19 -11.24
C HIS A 186 21.50 0.84 -11.12
N LYS A 187 22.22 -0.25 -11.34
CA LYS A 187 21.63 -1.59 -11.29
C LYS A 187 20.97 -1.87 -9.93
N THR A 188 19.77 -2.43 -9.99
CA THR A 188 19.06 -2.99 -8.86
C THR A 188 18.77 -4.47 -9.05
N PHE A 189 18.67 -5.17 -7.93
CA PHE A 189 18.25 -6.56 -7.87
C PHE A 189 16.80 -6.66 -7.39
N HIS A 190 16.51 -7.57 -6.48
CA HIS A 190 15.17 -7.70 -5.91
C HIS A 190 14.93 -6.61 -4.84
N VAL A 191 14.14 -5.59 -5.15
CA VAL A 191 13.76 -4.53 -4.21
C VAL A 191 12.47 -4.94 -3.51
N GLY A 192 12.61 -5.56 -2.34
CA GLY A 192 11.51 -6.20 -1.61
C GLY A 192 10.83 -5.35 -0.55
N ASP A 193 11.40 -4.19 -0.22
CA ASP A 193 10.85 -3.26 0.77
C ASP A 193 10.88 -1.82 0.27
N GLY A 194 9.90 -1.03 0.70
CA GLY A 194 9.84 0.38 0.43
C GLY A 194 8.80 1.09 1.27
N MET A 195 9.06 2.36 1.55
CA MET A 195 8.16 3.26 2.25
C MET A 195 8.31 4.69 1.73
N VAL A 196 7.26 5.48 1.89
CA VAL A 196 7.23 6.90 1.59
C VAL A 196 6.66 7.64 2.79
N ALA A 197 7.42 8.59 3.34
CA ALA A 197 6.98 9.38 4.49
C ALA A 197 7.82 10.66 4.64
N ASP A 198 7.21 11.71 5.19
CA ASP A 198 7.90 12.94 5.60
C ASP A 198 8.42 12.75 7.04
N PHE A 199 9.72 12.63 7.22
CA PHE A 199 10.35 12.47 8.52
C PHE A 199 11.65 13.26 8.68
N ASP A 200 12.19 13.86 7.62
CA ASP A 200 13.39 14.69 7.65
C ASP A 200 13.01 16.18 7.51
N PRO A 201 13.12 16.98 8.58
CA PRO A 201 12.71 18.39 8.56
C PRO A 201 13.57 19.27 7.65
N VAL A 202 14.62 18.73 7.03
CA VAL A 202 15.55 19.50 6.20
C VAL A 202 15.13 19.51 4.74
N HIS A 203 14.42 18.47 4.30
CA HIS A 203 14.03 18.30 2.91
C HIS A 203 12.51 18.43 2.76
N LYS A 204 12.06 19.26 1.84
CA LYS A 204 10.65 19.40 1.50
C LYS A 204 10.16 18.21 0.70
N GLY A 205 8.96 17.73 1.00
CA GLY A 205 8.34 16.57 0.36
C GLY A 205 8.58 15.28 1.13
N LEU A 206 8.20 14.16 0.54
CA LEU A 206 8.29 12.87 1.22
C LEU A 206 9.61 12.18 0.91
N GLU A 207 10.27 11.65 1.93
CA GLU A 207 11.41 10.74 1.73
C GLU A 207 10.92 9.40 1.20
N CYS A 208 11.68 8.88 0.22
CA CYS A 208 11.48 7.56 -0.36
C CYS A 208 12.53 6.59 0.16
N PHE A 209 12.09 5.55 0.88
CA PHE A 209 12.96 4.46 1.32
C PHE A 209 12.74 3.22 0.46
N ALA A 210 13.82 2.54 0.07
CA ALA A 210 13.78 1.24 -0.58
C ALA A 210 14.89 0.33 -0.06
N SER A 211 14.66 -0.98 -0.06
CA SER A 211 15.74 -1.93 0.28
C SER A 211 15.67 -3.18 -0.57
N GLU A 212 16.84 -3.64 -1.00
CA GLU A 212 17.00 -4.91 -1.66
C GLU A 212 17.02 -6.05 -0.65
N ASP A 213 16.59 -7.23 -1.08
CA ASP A 213 16.66 -8.44 -0.26
C ASP A 213 17.73 -9.40 -0.77
N ARG A 214 18.17 -10.32 0.11
CA ARG A 214 19.23 -11.29 -0.20
C ARG A 214 18.91 -12.23 -1.37
N LYS A 215 17.66 -12.39 -1.76
CA LYS A 215 17.25 -13.25 -2.88
C LYS A 215 17.84 -12.74 -4.21
N GLY A 216 17.98 -11.42 -4.33
CA GLY A 216 18.58 -10.79 -5.50
C GLY A 216 20.11 -10.76 -5.53
N GLY A 217 20.79 -11.06 -4.39
CA GLY A 217 22.24 -11.00 -4.27
C GLY A 217 22.77 -9.65 -3.75
N SER A 218 21.91 -8.71 -3.39
CA SER A 218 22.25 -7.46 -2.74
C SER A 218 21.40 -7.24 -1.48
N THR A 219 21.88 -6.36 -0.60
CA THR A 219 21.15 -5.91 0.60
C THR A 219 21.23 -4.38 0.71
N ASP A 220 21.43 -3.72 -0.41
CA ASP A 220 21.54 -2.27 -0.46
C ASP A 220 20.21 -1.61 -0.06
N LYS A 221 20.34 -0.49 0.62
CA LYS A 221 19.24 0.34 1.06
C LYS A 221 19.40 1.74 0.52
N TYR A 222 18.29 2.34 0.18
CA TYR A 222 18.23 3.64 -0.45
C TYR A 222 17.32 4.55 0.37
N LEU A 223 17.81 5.71 0.74
CA LEU A 223 17.03 6.81 1.29
C LEU A 223 17.20 8.00 0.37
N LEU A 224 16.11 8.48 -0.17
CA LEU A 224 16.05 9.47 -1.23
C LEU A 224 15.10 10.59 -0.83
N SER A 225 15.41 11.82 -1.23
CA SER A 225 14.46 12.94 -1.15
C SER A 225 13.35 12.78 -2.19
N ALA A 226 12.33 13.64 -2.11
CA ALA A 226 11.21 13.69 -3.04
C ALA A 226 11.66 13.77 -4.52
N ASP A 227 12.73 14.50 -4.80
CA ASP A 227 13.32 14.65 -6.13
C ASP A 227 14.35 13.55 -6.53
N GLY A 228 14.44 12.48 -5.72
CA GLY A 228 15.26 11.30 -5.99
C GLY A 228 16.76 11.44 -5.66
N LYS A 229 17.17 12.47 -4.93
CA LYS A 229 18.57 12.62 -4.50
C LYS A 229 18.88 11.76 -3.28
N PRO A 230 20.04 11.08 -3.22
CA PRO A 230 20.45 10.30 -2.06
C PRO A 230 20.59 11.16 -0.80
N LEU A 231 19.97 10.76 0.31
CA LEU A 231 20.01 11.44 1.61
C LEU A 231 20.93 10.77 2.65
N GLY A 232 21.21 9.48 2.50
CA GLY A 232 22.01 8.75 3.48
C GLY A 232 22.75 7.56 2.90
N LYS A 233 23.60 6.99 3.74
CA LYS A 233 24.30 5.72 3.50
C LYS A 233 23.46 4.56 4.02
N ASN A 234 23.81 3.33 3.64
CA ASN A 234 23.07 2.15 4.03
C ASN A 234 22.82 2.03 5.55
N GLU A 235 23.79 2.37 6.37
CA GLU A 235 23.71 2.34 7.83
C GLU A 235 22.86 3.45 8.46
N GLU A 236 22.61 4.53 7.72
CA GLU A 236 21.83 5.70 8.15
C GLU A 236 20.35 5.60 7.74
N VAL A 237 20.02 4.62 6.89
CA VAL A 237 18.66 4.45 6.39
C VAL A 237 17.77 3.76 7.43
N PRO A 238 16.56 4.25 7.69
CA PRO A 238 15.64 3.61 8.63
C PRO A 238 15.36 2.17 8.24
N SER A 239 15.38 1.28 9.23
CA SER A 239 15.06 -0.14 9.02
C SER A 239 13.60 -0.49 9.31
N CYS A 240 12.82 0.45 9.81
CA CYS A 240 11.40 0.24 10.12
C CYS A 240 10.54 0.24 8.84
N ARG A 241 9.36 -0.35 8.96
CA ARG A 241 8.42 -0.58 7.85
C ARG A 241 7.09 0.09 8.07
N ASN A 242 6.91 0.64 9.27
CA ASN A 242 5.76 1.37 9.69
C ASN A 242 6.20 2.76 10.14
N TRP A 243 5.35 3.72 9.88
CA TRP A 243 5.50 5.12 10.19
C TRP A 243 4.19 5.62 10.76
N ALA A 244 4.22 6.59 11.67
CA ALA A 244 2.99 7.17 12.20
C ALA A 244 3.17 8.65 12.52
N TRP A 245 2.13 9.44 12.36
CA TRP A 245 2.03 10.75 13.00
C TRP A 245 1.64 10.55 14.46
N TRP A 246 2.60 10.71 15.37
CA TRP A 246 2.43 10.39 16.77
C TRP A 246 2.44 11.59 17.71
N ASP A 247 3.40 12.49 17.59
CA ASP A 247 3.59 13.54 18.60
C ASP A 247 2.87 14.85 18.30
N GLY A 248 2.37 15.04 17.12
CA GLY A 248 1.59 16.22 16.75
C GLY A 248 2.38 17.34 16.08
N ASP A 249 3.64 17.11 15.69
CA ASP A 249 4.25 17.87 14.61
C ASP A 249 3.93 17.22 13.25
N LEU A 250 4.35 17.81 12.13
CA LEU A 250 3.96 17.36 10.79
C LEU A 250 4.83 16.23 10.24
N LEU A 251 5.88 15.84 10.97
CA LEU A 251 6.77 14.75 10.59
C LEU A 251 6.24 13.41 11.12
N ARG A 252 6.55 12.35 10.41
CA ARG A 252 6.22 10.99 10.86
C ARG A 252 7.34 10.38 11.69
N GLU A 253 6.97 9.70 12.72
CA GLU A 253 7.87 8.93 13.56
C GLU A 253 8.10 7.53 13.00
N THR A 254 9.28 6.98 13.32
CA THR A 254 9.71 5.64 12.94
C THR A 254 9.57 4.67 14.11
N PHE A 255 9.63 3.37 13.81
CA PHE A 255 9.51 2.32 14.82
C PHE A 255 10.83 1.56 14.99
N LYS A 256 11.27 1.38 16.24
CA LYS A 256 12.34 0.43 16.61
C LYS A 256 11.72 -0.88 17.10
N GLY A 257 12.33 -2.01 16.70
CA GLY A 257 11.84 -3.35 17.06
C GLY A 257 10.82 -3.93 16.09
N ASP A 258 10.50 -3.22 15.01
CA ASP A 258 9.59 -3.67 13.95
C ASP A 258 10.35 -4.46 12.87
N ASP A 259 10.82 -5.64 13.25
CA ASP A 259 11.60 -6.50 12.31
C ASP A 259 10.73 -7.46 11.51
N ASN A 260 9.40 -7.39 11.65
CA ASN A 260 8.50 -8.36 11.06
C ASN A 260 8.21 -8.07 9.58
N ARG A 261 8.84 -8.82 8.67
CA ARG A 261 8.70 -8.68 7.20
C ARG A 261 7.31 -9.01 6.66
N TRP A 262 6.55 -9.84 7.35
CA TRP A 262 5.41 -10.52 6.74
C TRP A 262 4.08 -10.33 7.48
N GLY A 263 3.99 -9.33 8.36
CA GLY A 263 2.83 -9.15 9.23
C GLY A 263 2.87 -10.08 10.44
N ALA A 264 1.76 -10.24 11.14
CA ALA A 264 1.67 -11.04 12.35
C ALA A 264 2.28 -12.43 12.16
N SER A 265 3.46 -12.65 12.72
CA SER A 265 4.08 -13.96 12.76
C SER A 265 3.71 -14.64 14.07
N SER A 266 3.56 -15.95 14.02
CA SER A 266 3.21 -16.80 15.16
C SER A 266 4.24 -16.79 16.31
N SER A 267 5.22 -15.90 16.32
CA SER A 267 6.30 -15.82 17.29
C SER A 267 6.35 -14.51 18.08
N SER A 268 5.24 -13.81 18.23
CA SER A 268 5.12 -12.57 19.02
C SER A 268 5.22 -12.78 20.54
N ASN A 269 6.17 -13.57 21.00
CA ASN A 269 6.45 -13.66 22.42
C ASN A 269 7.17 -12.38 22.90
N GLY A 270 6.37 -11.38 23.32
CA GLY A 270 6.86 -10.26 24.12
C GLY A 270 7.71 -9.23 23.35
N ARG A 271 7.44 -8.97 22.06
CA ARG A 271 8.08 -7.87 21.37
C ARG A 271 7.52 -6.55 21.89
N SER A 272 8.42 -5.67 22.25
CA SER A 272 8.14 -4.28 22.59
C SER A 272 8.69 -3.38 21.51
N LEU A 273 7.84 -2.50 21.00
CA LEU A 273 8.18 -1.50 19.99
C LEU A 273 8.38 -0.15 20.65
N SER A 274 9.26 0.65 20.09
CA SER A 274 9.42 2.05 20.48
C SER A 274 9.18 2.96 19.29
N ILE A 275 8.54 4.10 19.55
CA ILE A 275 8.33 5.17 18.56
C ILE A 275 9.43 6.20 18.77
N VAL A 276 10.12 6.54 17.69
CA VAL A 276 11.29 7.41 17.72
C VAL A 276 11.26 8.44 16.59
N LYS A 277 11.70 9.65 16.88
CA LYS A 277 11.97 10.65 15.85
C LYS A 277 13.17 10.25 14.99
N TRP A 278 13.13 10.66 13.74
CA TRP A 278 14.28 10.47 12.84
C TRP A 278 15.53 11.13 13.42
N LYS A 279 16.60 10.31 13.63
CA LYS A 279 17.85 10.75 14.28
C LYS A 279 17.67 11.45 15.62
N GLY A 280 16.52 11.26 16.27
CA GLY A 280 16.10 11.97 17.47
C GLY A 280 15.78 11.06 18.65
N GLU A 281 14.97 11.61 19.56
CA GLU A 281 14.61 10.99 20.82
C GLU A 281 13.58 9.85 20.66
N THR A 282 13.47 9.03 21.69
CA THR A 282 12.40 8.05 21.84
C THR A 282 11.21 8.73 22.52
N LEU A 283 10.08 8.75 21.84
CA LEU A 283 8.84 9.38 22.32
C LEU A 283 8.00 8.43 23.17
N THR A 284 7.93 7.17 22.75
CA THR A 284 7.10 6.16 23.40
C THR A 284 7.82 4.83 23.36
N GLN A 285 7.71 4.07 24.46
CA GLN A 285 8.27 2.72 24.61
C GLN A 285 7.13 1.75 24.99
N ASP A 286 7.46 0.45 24.96
CA ASP A 286 6.59 -0.62 25.47
C ASP A 286 5.24 -0.76 24.74
N ILE A 287 5.22 -0.49 23.42
CA ILE A 287 4.12 -0.89 22.56
C ILE A 287 4.26 -2.38 22.27
N GLU A 288 3.38 -3.19 22.88
CA GLU A 288 3.43 -4.64 22.79
C GLU A 288 2.55 -5.18 21.66
N GLY A 289 2.99 -6.28 21.08
CA GLY A 289 2.25 -7.04 20.06
C GLY A 289 2.69 -6.76 18.63
N ASP A 290 2.11 -7.53 17.71
CA ASP A 290 2.34 -7.36 16.28
C ASP A 290 1.43 -6.25 15.72
N ILE A 291 1.98 -5.30 14.96
CA ILE A 291 1.19 -4.23 14.34
C ILE A 291 0.24 -4.83 13.30
N LEU A 292 -1.06 -4.67 13.53
CA LEU A 292 -2.12 -5.00 12.57
C LEU A 292 -2.40 -3.83 11.64
N MET A 293 -2.50 -2.62 12.20
CA MET A 293 -2.90 -1.42 11.48
C MET A 293 -2.32 -0.19 12.16
N ILE A 294 -2.08 0.83 11.36
CA ILE A 294 -1.84 2.20 11.77
C ILE A 294 -2.86 3.04 11.01
N ALA A 295 -3.65 3.84 11.72
CA ALA A 295 -4.68 4.70 11.12
C ALA A 295 -5.17 5.76 12.09
N ASP A 296 -5.61 6.91 11.57
CA ASP A 296 -6.32 7.95 12.31
C ASP A 296 -7.75 7.48 12.65
N LEU A 297 -7.90 6.73 13.76
CA LEU A 297 -9.17 6.17 14.19
C LEU A 297 -10.03 7.16 14.99
N TYR A 298 -9.38 8.03 15.76
CA TYR A 298 -10.10 8.99 16.62
C TYR A 298 -10.39 10.32 15.94
N GLY A 299 -9.87 10.50 14.73
CA GLY A 299 -10.22 11.63 13.87
C GLY A 299 -9.54 12.94 14.27
N ASP A 300 -8.38 12.86 14.88
CA ASP A 300 -7.59 14.01 15.27
C ASP A 300 -6.32 14.21 14.42
N TRP A 301 -6.23 13.51 13.27
CA TRP A 301 -5.18 13.42 12.26
C TRP A 301 -3.92 12.68 12.70
N ARG A 302 -3.75 12.39 13.98
CA ARG A 302 -2.69 11.52 14.46
C ARG A 302 -3.14 10.06 14.39
N GLU A 303 -2.19 9.18 14.27
CA GLU A 303 -2.49 7.79 13.97
C GLU A 303 -2.44 6.92 15.22
N GLU A 304 -3.47 6.09 15.42
CA GLU A 304 -3.47 5.02 16.40
C GLU A 304 -2.71 3.81 15.85
N ILE A 305 -2.09 3.07 16.78
CA ILE A 305 -1.40 1.82 16.48
C ILE A 305 -2.22 0.67 17.06
N ILE A 306 -2.73 -0.17 16.16
CA ILE A 306 -3.48 -1.37 16.56
C ILE A 306 -2.54 -2.55 16.53
N THR A 307 -2.43 -3.25 17.66
CA THR A 307 -1.61 -4.45 17.77
C THR A 307 -2.39 -5.68 18.20
N ALA A 308 -1.87 -6.87 17.88
CA ALA A 308 -2.41 -8.14 18.32
C ALA A 308 -1.44 -8.85 19.27
N LEU A 309 -2.00 -9.39 20.34
CA LEU A 309 -1.37 -10.33 21.26
C LEU A 309 -2.25 -11.60 21.36
N PRO A 310 -1.76 -12.70 21.90
CA PRO A 310 -2.58 -13.89 22.08
C PRO A 310 -3.86 -13.60 22.90
N GLY A 311 -5.03 -13.63 22.22
CA GLY A 311 -6.35 -13.39 22.83
C GLY A 311 -6.68 -11.92 23.11
N GLU A 312 -5.87 -10.96 22.62
CA GLU A 312 -6.05 -9.55 22.91
C GLU A 312 -5.73 -8.68 21.68
N ILE A 313 -6.51 -7.62 21.48
CA ILE A 313 -6.21 -6.53 20.55
C ILE A 313 -6.06 -5.26 21.36
N ARG A 314 -4.99 -4.52 21.13
CA ARG A 314 -4.73 -3.23 21.78
C ARG A 314 -4.76 -2.10 20.77
N ILE A 315 -5.27 -0.95 21.21
CA ILE A 315 -5.22 0.31 20.47
C ILE A 315 -4.40 1.28 21.32
N TYR A 316 -3.25 1.68 20.79
CA TYR A 316 -2.41 2.70 21.40
C TYR A 316 -2.69 4.04 20.74
N THR A 317 -2.94 5.06 21.54
CA THR A 317 -3.09 6.44 21.13
C THR A 317 -2.10 7.31 21.87
N THR A 318 -1.71 8.43 21.29
CA THR A 318 -0.83 9.40 21.93
C THR A 318 -1.61 10.29 22.91
N ASN A 319 -0.96 10.69 24.00
CA ASN A 319 -1.45 11.71 24.91
C ASN A 319 -0.71 13.06 24.77
N LEU A 320 0.20 13.15 23.81
CA LEU A 320 0.92 14.37 23.51
C LEU A 320 -0.06 15.37 22.86
N PRO A 321 -0.11 16.64 23.31
CA PRO A 321 -0.99 17.63 22.68
C PRO A 321 -0.57 17.94 21.25
N ALA A 322 -1.49 17.82 20.30
CA ALA A 322 -1.26 18.31 18.94
C ALA A 322 -1.19 19.85 18.93
N LYS A 323 -0.24 20.40 18.21
CA LYS A 323 -0.13 21.86 18.00
C LYS A 323 -1.20 22.36 17.04
N ASP A 324 -1.49 21.57 16.01
CA ASP A 324 -2.44 21.88 14.95
C ASP A 324 -3.71 21.04 15.07
N ARG A 325 -4.82 21.62 14.66
CA ARG A 325 -6.07 20.90 14.44
C ARG A 325 -6.29 20.75 12.95
N ARG A 326 -6.39 19.50 12.51
CA ARG A 326 -6.61 19.15 11.10
C ARG A 326 -7.83 18.26 10.95
N THR A 327 -8.36 18.24 9.77
CA THR A 327 -9.38 17.27 9.37
C THR A 327 -8.83 15.86 9.49
N THR A 328 -9.66 14.92 9.92
CA THR A 328 -9.26 13.51 9.98
C THR A 328 -8.73 13.01 8.63
N LEU A 329 -7.63 12.28 8.66
CA LEU A 329 -7.04 11.66 7.47
C LEU A 329 -8.01 10.66 6.80
N MET A 330 -8.96 10.11 7.56
CA MET A 330 -10.00 9.23 7.03
C MET A 330 -11.00 9.93 6.08
N GLN A 331 -10.96 11.25 5.95
CA GLN A 331 -11.70 11.95 4.88
C GLN A 331 -10.99 11.88 3.52
N ASP A 332 -9.68 11.65 3.50
CA ASP A 332 -8.93 11.46 2.28
C ASP A 332 -9.21 10.08 1.66
N GLY A 333 -9.54 10.04 0.37
CA GLY A 333 -9.91 8.80 -0.34
C GLY A 333 -8.76 7.82 -0.43
N ILE A 334 -7.56 8.31 -0.73
CA ILE A 334 -6.35 7.49 -0.84
C ILE A 334 -5.94 6.93 0.52
N TYR A 335 -5.97 7.74 1.57
CA TYR A 335 -5.70 7.26 2.92
C TYR A 335 -6.67 6.14 3.33
N ARG A 336 -7.98 6.31 3.08
CA ARG A 336 -8.98 5.23 3.31
C ARG A 336 -8.71 3.98 2.50
N SER A 337 -8.27 4.13 1.24
CA SER A 337 -7.92 2.99 0.40
C SER A 337 -6.79 2.17 1.00
N TYR A 338 -5.73 2.80 1.50
CA TYR A 338 -4.65 2.11 2.23
C TYR A 338 -5.15 1.40 3.47
N VAL A 339 -5.96 2.06 4.29
CA VAL A 339 -6.51 1.47 5.52
C VAL A 339 -7.39 0.26 5.19
N ALA A 340 -8.28 0.36 4.21
CA ALA A 340 -9.17 -0.72 3.79
C ALA A 340 -8.37 -1.92 3.24
N HIS A 341 -7.32 -1.65 2.45
CA HIS A 341 -6.53 -2.70 1.80
C HIS A 341 -5.56 -3.41 2.75
N ARG A 342 -5.23 -2.83 3.90
CA ARG A 342 -4.30 -3.39 4.88
C ARG A 342 -4.59 -4.85 5.26
N SER A 343 -5.85 -5.26 5.20
CA SER A 343 -6.28 -6.62 5.54
C SER A 343 -5.81 -7.70 4.58
N MET A 344 -5.39 -7.36 3.36
CA MET A 344 -5.11 -8.34 2.30
C MET A 344 -3.73 -8.19 1.65
N GLY A 345 -3.11 -7.01 1.75
CA GLY A 345 -1.82 -6.73 1.13
C GLY A 345 -0.61 -7.00 2.03
N TYR A 346 0.56 -6.64 1.53
CA TYR A 346 1.74 -6.50 2.38
C TYR A 346 1.55 -5.29 3.31
N PRO A 347 2.11 -5.34 4.53
CA PRO A 347 2.06 -4.19 5.43
C PRO A 347 2.66 -2.95 4.78
N GLN A 348 1.86 -1.90 4.69
CA GLN A 348 2.24 -0.55 4.25
C GLN A 348 1.55 0.47 5.15
N ALA A 349 2.26 1.48 5.63
CA ALA A 349 1.64 2.60 6.33
C ALA A 349 0.75 3.39 5.37
N PRO A 350 -0.43 3.84 5.78
CA PRO A 350 -1.27 4.66 4.93
C PRO A 350 -0.64 6.04 4.69
N VAL A 351 -0.87 6.59 3.52
CA VAL A 351 -0.48 7.96 3.15
C VAL A 351 -1.69 8.69 2.55
N PRO A 352 -1.85 10.00 2.79
CA PRO A 352 -2.91 10.79 2.15
C PRO A 352 -2.56 11.16 0.71
N SER A 353 -3.51 11.71 -0.02
CA SER A 353 -3.33 12.18 -1.40
C SER A 353 -2.49 13.45 -1.52
N TYR A 354 -2.17 14.09 -0.41
CA TYR A 354 -1.52 15.40 -0.35
C TYR A 354 -0.36 15.40 0.65
N TYR A 355 0.60 16.28 0.42
CA TYR A 355 1.69 16.55 1.36
C TYR A 355 1.14 17.26 2.61
N LEU A 356 1.40 16.72 3.79
CA LEU A 356 0.91 17.27 5.06
C LEU A 356 1.83 18.36 5.63
N GLY A 357 3.09 18.39 5.22
CA GLY A 357 4.11 19.33 5.67
C GLY A 357 3.82 20.79 5.32
N GLU A 358 4.70 21.71 5.76
CA GLU A 358 4.63 23.16 5.50
C GLU A 358 5.17 23.55 4.12
#